data_27fe6cedec3a2f5b8ba7b5debdec9206
#
_entry.id   27fe6cedec3a2f5b8ba7b5debdec9206
#
_cell.length_a   1.000
_cell.length_b   1.000
_cell.length_c   1.000
_cell.angle_alpha   90.00
_cell.angle_beta   90.00
_cell.angle_gamma   90.00
#
_symmetry.space_group_name_H-M   'P 1'
#
loop_
_entity.id
_entity.type
_entity.pdbx_description
1 polymer ?
#
loop_
_entity_poly.entity_id
_entity_poly.type
_entity_poly.pdbx_seq_one_letter_code
_entity_poly.pdbx_strand_id
1 'polypeptide(L)'
;AGAAFAQSVESDVTPESAHLVKDSSEYAVPQVVSDEALQSLQYADARDRFSVKFGLVVMPADYTTFDQDADSKAQVGNQQDEFEARSLRLMARGHFELFRKWNYVLSYEYKGFDQSSTADWNATDIKVSTQLGPRLGTLTLGKQKEPHVYEMVGDAANLPQHERLLSPFFVSRNVGVQLSNSVLDGRATWAVGYYNDWLLKDTSFSDAGNDFAARVTALPVWSGEGATYLHVAASVRYYGAAGDQLRYRGKPASNVAADFVDTGRIAGDHAWHTGLEALWNVGGYSLLAEYVRADLNTRDGSDPVLDGYYVTAGWVLTGEHRPYDRKAGYARRVLPSGRWGAVELIGRVGRVDLDDGSVRGGTMDGWWAGVNWWGSGRFKTSIGYGNIDLDRFGVNGNTKTLLTRLQWIY
;
A
#
# COMPACT_ATOMS: atom_id res chain seq x y z
N ALA A 1 61.34 -0.17 -1.32
CA ALA A 1 60.50 0.50 -2.31
C ALA A 1 59.58 -0.54 -2.96
N GLY A 2 58.32 -0.54 -2.66
CA GLY A 2 57.35 -1.44 -3.22
C GLY A 2 55.98 -1.05 -2.65
N ALA A 3 55.28 -0.17 -3.35
CA ALA A 3 53.91 0.17 -3.01
C ALA A 3 52.98 -0.93 -3.49
N ALA A 4 52.20 -1.50 -2.57
CA ALA A 4 51.12 -2.42 -2.89
C ALA A 4 49.84 -1.61 -3.13
N PHE A 5 49.29 -1.70 -4.35
CA PHE A 5 47.97 -1.23 -4.71
C PHE A 5 46.91 -2.18 -4.08
N ALA A 6 46.10 -1.66 -3.19
CA ALA A 6 44.87 -2.28 -2.78
C ALA A 6 43.78 -1.83 -3.74
N GLN A 7 43.36 -2.71 -4.63
CA GLN A 7 42.10 -2.57 -5.39
C GLN A 7 40.93 -2.87 -4.46
N SER A 8 40.12 -1.86 -4.17
CA SER A 8 38.83 -2.01 -3.56
C SER A 8 37.88 -2.69 -4.56
N VAL A 9 37.43 -3.89 -4.25
CA VAL A 9 36.33 -4.54 -4.96
C VAL A 9 35.05 -3.85 -4.51
N GLU A 10 34.52 -2.99 -5.35
CA GLU A 10 33.15 -2.47 -5.23
C GLU A 10 32.18 -3.63 -5.46
N SER A 11 31.57 -4.13 -4.39
CA SER A 11 30.51 -5.12 -4.48
C SER A 11 29.23 -4.44 -4.98
N ASP A 12 28.79 -4.80 -6.18
CA ASP A 12 27.48 -4.45 -6.74
C ASP A 12 26.35 -5.08 -5.89
N VAL A 13 26.01 -4.42 -4.80
CA VAL A 13 24.84 -4.76 -3.97
C VAL A 13 23.61 -4.17 -4.65
N THR A 14 22.68 -5.02 -5.09
CA THR A 14 21.43 -4.57 -5.72
C THR A 14 20.67 -3.58 -4.81
N PRO A 15 20.14 -2.48 -5.35
CA PRO A 15 19.66 -1.32 -4.58
C PRO A 15 18.53 -1.57 -3.60
N GLU A 16 17.79 -2.66 -3.74
CA GLU A 16 16.70 -3.00 -2.82
C GLU A 16 17.20 -3.49 -1.45
N SER A 17 18.36 -4.11 -1.42
CA SER A 17 19.01 -4.51 -0.17
C SER A 17 19.82 -3.36 0.45
N ALA A 18 20.38 -2.48 -0.37
CA ALA A 18 21.20 -1.35 0.09
C ALA A 18 20.37 -0.27 0.82
N HIS A 19 19.14 0.00 0.38
CA HIS A 19 18.28 1.00 1.05
C HIS A 19 17.82 0.59 2.45
N LEU A 20 17.66 -0.70 2.72
CA LEU A 20 17.27 -1.17 4.05
C LEU A 20 18.46 -1.27 5.02
N VAL A 21 19.67 -1.40 4.50
CA VAL A 21 20.91 -1.42 5.30
C VAL A 21 21.38 0.00 5.64
N LYS A 22 21.29 0.95 4.69
CA LYS A 22 21.64 2.37 4.96
C LYS A 22 20.70 3.02 5.98
N ASP A 23 19.41 2.61 6.01
CA ASP A 23 18.42 3.17 6.92
C ASP A 23 18.67 2.78 8.41
N SER A 24 19.54 1.81 8.66
CA SER A 24 19.80 1.33 10.02
C SER A 24 20.98 1.98 10.73
N SER A 25 21.91 2.61 10.01
CA SER A 25 23.17 3.10 10.59
C SER A 25 23.23 4.63 10.81
N GLU A 26 22.29 5.39 10.26
CA GLU A 26 22.39 6.85 10.24
C GLU A 26 21.52 7.56 11.30
N TYR A 27 20.62 6.84 11.97
CA TYR A 27 19.70 7.43 12.97
C TYR A 27 19.92 6.80 14.34
N ALA A 28 20.38 7.61 15.31
CA ALA A 28 20.46 7.23 16.72
C ALA A 28 19.04 7.07 17.30
N VAL A 29 18.46 5.90 17.13
CA VAL A 29 17.24 5.48 17.83
C VAL A 29 17.62 5.11 19.25
N PRO A 30 16.79 5.40 20.28
CA PRO A 30 16.93 4.74 21.56
C PRO A 30 16.93 3.22 21.31
N GLN A 31 18.08 2.57 21.53
CA GLN A 31 18.25 1.16 21.18
C GLN A 31 17.42 0.31 22.14
N VAL A 32 16.25 -0.08 21.74
CA VAL A 32 15.45 -1.11 22.43
C VAL A 32 16.01 -2.50 22.09
N VAL A 33 16.75 -2.62 20.99
CA VAL A 33 17.40 -3.87 20.55
C VAL A 33 18.81 -3.54 20.08
N SER A 34 19.82 -4.24 20.58
CA SER A 34 21.23 -4.02 20.22
C SER A 34 21.49 -4.31 18.73
N ASP A 35 22.46 -3.62 18.12
CA ASP A 35 22.87 -3.86 16.72
C ASP A 35 23.34 -5.31 16.51
N GLU A 36 23.90 -5.96 17.51
CA GLU A 36 24.26 -7.38 17.49
C GLU A 36 23.05 -8.30 17.37
N ALA A 37 21.95 -8.03 18.10
CA ALA A 37 20.71 -8.79 17.98
C ALA A 37 20.06 -8.59 16.60
N LEU A 38 20.23 -7.41 15.99
CA LEU A 38 19.75 -7.11 14.65
C LEU A 38 20.56 -7.81 13.55
N GLN A 39 21.87 -7.94 13.73
CA GLN A 39 22.73 -8.71 12.81
C GLN A 39 22.44 -10.21 12.88
N SER A 40 21.97 -10.72 14.01
CA SER A 40 21.61 -12.14 14.19
C SER A 40 20.38 -12.56 13.40
N LEU A 41 19.56 -11.60 12.89
CA LEU A 41 18.37 -11.87 12.08
C LEU A 41 18.65 -11.93 10.57
N GLN A 42 19.90 -11.95 10.18
CA GLN A 42 20.31 -12.11 8.78
C GLN A 42 21.41 -13.17 8.65
N TYR A 43 21.36 -13.90 7.56
CA TYR A 43 22.38 -14.89 7.20
C TYR A 43 22.68 -14.78 5.70
N ALA A 44 23.94 -14.91 5.33
CA ALA A 44 24.37 -15.11 3.96
C ALA A 44 25.46 -16.20 3.94
N ASP A 45 25.44 -17.07 2.92
CA ASP A 45 26.49 -18.05 2.75
C ASP A 45 27.79 -17.37 2.25
N ALA A 46 28.93 -18.02 2.51
CA ALA A 46 30.25 -17.48 2.21
C ALA A 46 30.51 -17.16 0.71
N ARG A 47 29.66 -17.67 -0.18
CA ARG A 47 29.74 -17.46 -1.65
C ARG A 47 28.63 -16.55 -2.18
N ASP A 48 27.84 -15.94 -1.28
CA ASP A 48 26.67 -15.11 -1.60
C ASP A 48 25.65 -15.76 -2.58
N ARG A 49 25.55 -17.10 -2.54
CA ARG A 49 24.58 -17.85 -3.35
C ARG A 49 23.21 -17.97 -2.66
N PHE A 50 23.17 -17.75 -1.36
CA PHE A 50 21.96 -17.76 -0.56
C PHE A 50 22.07 -16.73 0.56
N SER A 51 21.00 -15.95 0.75
CA SER A 51 20.86 -15.09 1.91
C SER A 51 19.43 -15.10 2.44
N VAL A 52 19.28 -14.86 3.72
CA VAL A 52 17.99 -14.61 4.36
C VAL A 52 18.12 -13.45 5.34
N LYS A 53 17.14 -12.58 5.33
CA LYS A 53 16.94 -11.52 6.33
C LYS A 53 15.51 -11.60 6.81
N PHE A 54 15.33 -11.68 8.11
CA PHE A 54 14.01 -11.59 8.74
C PHE A 54 13.62 -10.14 8.96
N GLY A 55 12.33 -9.88 8.86
CA GLY A 55 11.75 -8.57 9.10
C GLY A 55 10.42 -8.69 9.82
N LEU A 56 10.01 -7.62 10.48
CA LEU A 56 8.79 -7.52 11.25
C LEU A 56 8.12 -6.18 10.99
N VAL A 57 6.82 -6.21 10.69
CA VAL A 57 5.98 -5.02 10.71
C VAL A 57 4.89 -5.22 11.75
N VAL A 58 4.82 -4.31 12.69
CA VAL A 58 3.86 -4.39 13.80
C VAL A 58 3.08 -3.08 13.86
N MET A 59 1.78 -3.19 13.82
CA MET A 59 0.84 -2.14 14.19
C MET A 59 0.01 -2.68 15.36
N PRO A 60 0.61 -2.74 16.56
CA PRO A 60 0.08 -3.53 17.67
C PRO A 60 -1.09 -2.86 18.37
N ALA A 61 -1.27 -1.57 18.17
CA ALA A 61 -2.23 -0.77 18.89
C ALA A 61 -2.84 0.28 17.97
N ASP A 62 -3.99 -0.07 17.43
CA ASP A 62 -4.92 0.87 16.84
C ASP A 62 -6.13 0.97 17.76
N TYR A 63 -6.58 2.18 18.05
CA TYR A 63 -7.82 2.40 18.76
C TYR A 63 -8.68 3.37 17.95
N THR A 64 -9.91 2.95 17.68
CA THR A 64 -10.90 3.74 16.95
C THR A 64 -12.13 3.97 17.81
N THR A 65 -12.60 5.21 17.88
CA THR A 65 -13.90 5.54 18.46
C THR A 65 -14.87 6.01 17.38
N PHE A 66 -16.16 5.80 17.61
CA PHE A 66 -17.24 6.16 16.69
C PHE A 66 -18.31 6.98 17.40
N ASP A 67 -18.61 8.15 16.84
CA ASP A 67 -19.78 8.96 17.22
C ASP A 67 -20.71 9.05 16.00
N GLN A 68 -21.78 8.27 16.03
CA GLN A 68 -22.74 8.11 14.95
C GLN A 68 -24.08 8.79 15.31
N ASP A 69 -24.66 9.46 14.34
CA ASP A 69 -26.07 9.85 14.43
C ASP A 69 -27.03 8.65 14.26
N ALA A 70 -28.33 8.91 14.37
CA ALA A 70 -29.35 7.85 14.27
C ALA A 70 -29.42 7.25 12.86
N ASP A 71 -29.24 8.09 11.83
CA ASP A 71 -29.36 7.67 10.42
C ASP A 71 -28.16 6.85 9.99
N SER A 72 -26.96 7.19 10.42
CA SER A 72 -25.76 6.35 10.23
C SER A 72 -25.93 4.98 10.90
N LYS A 73 -26.39 4.95 12.17
CA LYS A 73 -26.65 3.68 12.87
C LYS A 73 -27.70 2.82 12.18
N ALA A 74 -28.73 3.43 11.61
CA ALA A 74 -29.76 2.71 10.88
C ALA A 74 -29.24 2.05 9.59
N GLN A 75 -28.24 2.69 8.93
CA GLN A 75 -27.68 2.22 7.66
C GLN A 75 -26.62 1.13 7.82
N VAL A 76 -25.71 1.27 8.79
CA VAL A 76 -24.52 0.41 8.94
C VAL A 76 -24.40 -0.26 10.29
N GLY A 77 -25.42 -0.15 11.13
CA GLY A 77 -25.41 -0.65 12.50
C GLY A 77 -24.62 0.25 13.45
N ASN A 78 -24.73 -0.04 14.74
CA ASN A 78 -24.02 0.67 15.79
C ASN A 78 -22.55 0.21 15.80
N GLN A 79 -21.64 1.08 15.38
CA GLN A 79 -20.21 0.83 15.45
C GLN A 79 -19.74 0.92 16.91
N GLN A 80 -18.88 0.01 17.31
CA GLN A 80 -18.32 -0.01 18.66
C GLN A 80 -16.91 0.57 18.66
N ASP A 81 -16.57 1.30 19.72
CA ASP A 81 -15.19 1.67 19.98
C ASP A 81 -14.36 0.42 20.13
N GLU A 82 -13.28 0.31 19.37
CA GLU A 82 -12.52 -0.92 19.30
C GLU A 82 -11.00 -0.67 19.33
N PHE A 83 -10.31 -1.54 20.07
CA PHE A 83 -8.86 -1.66 20.08
C PHE A 83 -8.46 -2.91 19.28
N GLU A 84 -7.54 -2.75 18.33
CA GLU A 84 -7.07 -3.87 17.53
C GLU A 84 -5.54 -3.91 17.37
N ALA A 85 -5.01 -5.11 17.15
CA ALA A 85 -3.72 -5.27 16.51
C ALA A 85 -3.93 -5.20 15.00
N ARG A 86 -3.73 -4.04 14.39
CA ARG A 86 -4.03 -3.78 12.97
C ARG A 86 -3.20 -4.65 12.01
N SER A 87 -1.98 -4.95 12.38
CA SER A 87 -1.08 -5.79 11.60
C SER A 87 0.04 -6.34 12.47
N LEU A 88 0.29 -7.64 12.35
CA LEU A 88 1.52 -8.27 12.79
C LEU A 88 2.04 -9.11 11.64
N ARG A 89 3.07 -8.60 10.94
CA ARG A 89 3.62 -9.25 9.75
C ARG A 89 5.03 -9.73 9.99
N LEU A 90 5.23 -11.02 9.82
CA LEU A 90 6.54 -11.66 9.80
C LEU A 90 7.00 -11.78 8.35
N MET A 91 8.27 -11.46 8.09
CA MET A 91 8.84 -11.52 6.75
C MET A 91 10.18 -12.26 6.75
N ALA A 92 10.42 -13.01 5.68
CA ALA A 92 11.74 -13.50 5.33
C ALA A 92 12.01 -13.09 3.88
N ARG A 93 13.16 -12.47 3.64
CA ARG A 93 13.56 -12.03 2.30
C ARG A 93 15.04 -12.30 2.10
N GLY A 94 15.42 -12.46 0.87
CA GLY A 94 16.81 -12.70 0.52
C GLY A 94 16.94 -13.08 -0.93
N HIS A 95 17.99 -13.80 -1.24
CA HIS A 95 18.19 -14.33 -2.58
C HIS A 95 18.74 -15.75 -2.54
N PHE A 96 18.57 -16.43 -3.66
CA PHE A 96 19.23 -17.69 -3.96
C PHE A 96 19.71 -17.68 -5.42
N GLU A 97 20.77 -18.43 -5.69
CA GLU A 97 21.32 -18.58 -7.03
C GLU A 97 20.90 -19.94 -7.64
N LEU A 98 20.13 -19.84 -8.73
CA LEU A 98 19.75 -20.99 -9.56
C LEU A 98 19.78 -20.51 -11.02
N PHE A 99 20.84 -20.88 -11.77
CA PHE A 99 21.15 -20.40 -13.13
C PHE A 99 21.35 -18.87 -13.21
N ARG A 100 20.68 -18.09 -12.36
CA ARG A 100 20.79 -16.66 -12.13
C ARG A 100 20.39 -16.33 -10.70
N LYS A 101 20.65 -15.09 -10.24
CA LYS A 101 20.23 -14.62 -8.93
C LYS A 101 18.72 -14.38 -8.91
N TRP A 102 18.04 -15.03 -7.97
CA TRP A 102 16.62 -14.85 -7.69
C TRP A 102 16.47 -14.24 -6.31
N ASN A 103 15.75 -13.14 -6.21
CA ASN A 103 15.34 -12.59 -4.93
C ASN A 103 14.00 -13.23 -4.51
N TYR A 104 13.78 -13.41 -3.22
CA TYR A 104 12.51 -13.92 -2.70
C TYR A 104 12.00 -13.07 -1.55
N VAL A 105 10.68 -13.03 -1.41
CA VAL A 105 9.96 -12.47 -0.27
C VAL A 105 8.90 -13.47 0.15
N LEU A 106 8.95 -13.85 1.42
CA LEU A 106 7.92 -14.63 2.09
C LEU A 106 7.40 -13.79 3.23
N SER A 107 6.11 -13.53 3.29
CA SER A 107 5.52 -12.79 4.40
C SER A 107 4.19 -13.38 4.83
N TYR A 108 3.98 -13.39 6.15
CA TYR A 108 2.84 -13.97 6.82
C TYR A 108 2.31 -12.96 7.81
N GLU A 109 1.02 -12.65 7.73
CA GLU A 109 0.40 -11.57 8.48
C GLU A 109 -0.81 -12.06 9.26
N TYR A 110 -0.85 -11.65 10.52
CA TYR A 110 -2.02 -11.78 11.38
C TYR A 110 -2.96 -10.59 11.09
N LYS A 111 -4.23 -10.87 10.91
CA LYS A 111 -5.27 -9.85 10.66
C LYS A 111 -4.94 -8.97 9.45
N GLY A 112 -4.60 -9.56 8.30
CA GLY A 112 -4.32 -8.84 7.06
C GLY A 112 -5.56 -8.12 6.51
N PHE A 113 -5.32 -7.20 5.58
CA PHE A 113 -6.33 -6.33 4.97
C PHE A 113 -7.48 -7.08 4.28
N ASP A 114 -7.23 -8.26 3.71
CA ASP A 114 -8.22 -9.06 2.95
C ASP A 114 -9.08 -9.95 3.84
N GLN A 115 -8.96 -9.89 5.16
CA GLN A 115 -9.60 -10.87 6.01
C GLN A 115 -10.99 -10.44 6.47
N SER A 116 -11.89 -11.44 6.52
CA SER A 116 -13.10 -11.39 7.29
C SER A 116 -12.78 -11.28 8.79
N SER A 117 -13.76 -11.00 9.62
CA SER A 117 -13.67 -10.73 11.06
C SER A 117 -12.94 -11.78 11.93
N THR A 118 -12.50 -12.90 11.39
CA THR A 118 -11.70 -13.90 12.09
C THR A 118 -10.24 -13.53 12.10
N ALA A 119 -9.65 -13.52 13.30
CA ALA A 119 -8.25 -13.21 13.54
C ALA A 119 -7.38 -14.41 13.13
N ASP A 120 -7.04 -14.51 11.85
CA ASP A 120 -6.24 -15.59 11.30
C ASP A 120 -4.92 -15.12 10.69
N TRP A 121 -3.97 -16.04 10.63
CA TRP A 121 -2.69 -15.84 9.97
C TRP A 121 -2.81 -16.20 8.49
N ASN A 122 -2.41 -15.29 7.61
CA ASN A 122 -2.44 -15.52 6.17
C ASN A 122 -1.15 -15.09 5.48
N ALA A 123 -0.83 -15.81 4.41
CA ALA A 123 0.27 -15.44 3.53
C ALA A 123 -0.06 -14.16 2.76
N THR A 124 0.80 -13.16 2.86
CA THR A 124 0.69 -11.94 2.06
C THR A 124 1.57 -12.01 0.82
N ASP A 125 2.86 -11.79 0.90
CA ASP A 125 3.76 -11.93 -0.24
C ASP A 125 4.43 -13.30 -0.21
N ILE A 126 4.27 -14.10 -1.28
CA ILE A 126 5.02 -15.32 -1.55
C ILE A 126 5.50 -15.21 -2.98
N LYS A 127 6.66 -14.59 -3.18
CA LYS A 127 7.12 -14.26 -4.53
C LYS A 127 8.62 -14.44 -4.69
N VAL A 128 9.00 -14.70 -5.94
CA VAL A 128 10.39 -14.68 -6.38
C VAL A 128 10.54 -13.70 -7.53
N SER A 129 11.70 -13.07 -7.66
CA SER A 129 11.97 -12.13 -8.74
C SER A 129 13.39 -12.22 -9.25
N THR A 130 13.58 -11.94 -10.54
CA THR A 130 14.89 -11.93 -11.18
C THR A 130 14.99 -10.85 -12.24
N GLN A 131 16.17 -10.30 -12.42
CA GLN A 131 16.46 -9.34 -13.48
C GLN A 131 16.61 -10.05 -14.82
N LEU A 132 15.82 -9.65 -15.82
CA LEU A 132 15.92 -10.16 -17.19
C LEU A 132 16.86 -9.34 -18.06
N GLY A 133 17.24 -8.17 -17.62
CA GLY A 133 18.13 -7.22 -18.28
C GLY A 133 17.55 -5.80 -18.36
N PRO A 134 18.33 -4.84 -18.87
CA PRO A 134 17.96 -3.41 -18.80
C PRO A 134 16.67 -3.05 -19.57
N ARG A 135 16.32 -3.81 -20.61
CA ARG A 135 15.13 -3.54 -21.43
C ARG A 135 13.86 -4.16 -20.86
N LEU A 136 13.95 -5.42 -20.39
CA LEU A 136 12.80 -6.17 -19.87
C LEU A 136 12.59 -5.94 -18.38
N GLY A 137 13.62 -5.47 -17.66
CA GLY A 137 13.53 -5.18 -16.23
C GLY A 137 13.43 -6.44 -15.37
N THR A 138 12.53 -6.44 -14.41
CA THR A 138 12.36 -7.48 -13.38
C THR A 138 11.14 -8.33 -13.70
N LEU A 139 11.34 -9.65 -13.74
CA LEU A 139 10.26 -10.63 -13.72
C LEU A 139 9.96 -11.01 -12.27
N THR A 140 8.71 -10.95 -11.86
CA THR A 140 8.22 -11.38 -10.54
C THR A 140 7.15 -12.45 -10.71
N LEU A 141 7.26 -13.53 -9.95
CA LEU A 141 6.34 -14.69 -9.96
C LEU A 141 5.84 -14.94 -8.55
N GLY A 142 4.55 -15.22 -8.39
CA GLY A 142 3.93 -15.61 -7.12
C GLY A 142 2.88 -14.63 -6.60
N LYS A 143 2.51 -14.77 -5.32
CA LYS A 143 1.51 -13.92 -4.68
C LYS A 143 2.10 -12.55 -4.38
N GLN A 144 1.54 -11.50 -4.98
CA GLN A 144 2.07 -10.15 -4.98
C GLN A 144 0.96 -9.11 -5.19
N LYS A 145 1.28 -7.85 -4.94
CA LYS A 145 0.39 -6.72 -5.24
C LYS A 145 0.27 -6.54 -6.75
N GLU A 146 -0.93 -6.20 -7.19
CA GLU A 146 -1.16 -5.74 -8.56
C GLU A 146 -0.70 -4.29 -8.72
N PRO A 147 -0.18 -3.88 -9.89
CA PRO A 147 0.24 -2.51 -10.14
C PRO A 147 -0.97 -1.61 -10.45
N HIS A 148 -1.81 -1.38 -9.46
CA HIS A 148 -3.02 -0.58 -9.56
C HIS A 148 -3.32 0.08 -8.22
N VAL A 149 -3.76 1.34 -8.22
CA VAL A 149 -4.07 2.20 -7.06
C VAL A 149 -2.84 2.50 -6.18
N TYR A 150 -2.49 3.79 -6.08
CA TYR A 150 -1.34 4.26 -5.27
C TYR A 150 -1.41 3.79 -3.81
N GLU A 151 -2.59 3.88 -3.19
CA GLU A 151 -2.77 3.42 -1.80
C GLU A 151 -2.44 1.93 -1.61
N MET A 152 -2.54 1.12 -2.68
CA MET A 152 -2.23 -0.30 -2.60
C MET A 152 -0.81 -0.63 -3.02
N VAL A 153 -0.28 0.00 -4.08
CA VAL A 153 1.09 -0.22 -4.56
C VAL A 153 2.11 0.08 -3.47
N GLY A 154 1.95 1.21 -2.76
CA GLY A 154 2.75 1.54 -1.60
C GLY A 154 2.43 0.64 -0.38
N ASP A 155 3.37 0.58 0.58
CA ASP A 155 3.08 -0.07 1.86
C ASP A 155 2.26 0.85 2.75
N ALA A 156 1.29 0.29 3.49
CA ALA A 156 0.48 1.04 4.45
C ALA A 156 1.33 1.84 5.45
N ALA A 157 2.48 1.28 5.81
CA ALA A 157 3.44 1.92 6.71
C ALA A 157 4.11 3.18 6.14
N ASN A 158 4.05 3.39 4.82
CA ASN A 158 4.59 4.57 4.16
C ASN A 158 3.54 5.67 3.95
N LEU A 159 2.26 5.34 4.08
CA LEU A 159 1.17 6.29 3.87
C LEU A 159 1.08 7.30 5.03
N PRO A 160 0.78 8.57 4.74
CA PRO A 160 0.55 9.57 5.78
C PRO A 160 -0.74 9.31 6.56
N GLN A 161 -1.81 8.89 5.90
CA GLN A 161 -3.11 8.57 6.48
C GLN A 161 -3.13 7.21 7.18
N HIS A 162 -4.13 6.99 8.05
CA HIS A 162 -4.27 5.76 8.81
C HIS A 162 -4.68 4.58 7.92
N GLU A 163 -5.75 4.75 7.12
CA GLU A 163 -6.31 3.69 6.30
C GLU A 163 -6.57 4.15 4.86
N ARG A 164 -6.75 3.17 3.99
CA ARG A 164 -7.06 3.34 2.58
C ARG A 164 -8.54 3.65 2.39
N LEU A 165 -8.87 4.57 1.50
CA LEU A 165 -10.24 4.93 1.16
C LEU A 165 -10.73 4.19 -0.09
N LEU A 166 -9.87 4.04 -1.09
CA LEU A 166 -10.22 3.44 -2.38
C LEU A 166 -10.21 1.90 -2.35
N SER A 167 -10.43 1.33 -1.16
CA SER A 167 -10.47 -0.13 -0.98
C SER A 167 -11.47 -0.88 -1.86
N PRO A 168 -12.59 -0.31 -2.29
CA PRO A 168 -13.49 -1.00 -3.22
C PRO A 168 -12.86 -1.35 -4.57
N PHE A 169 -11.85 -0.61 -5.00
CA PHE A 169 -11.33 -0.65 -6.38
C PHE A 169 -10.03 -1.44 -6.55
N PHE A 170 -9.51 -2.05 -5.50
CA PHE A 170 -8.29 -2.84 -5.59
C PHE A 170 -8.38 -4.13 -4.76
N VAL A 171 -7.49 -5.06 -5.05
CA VAL A 171 -7.23 -6.23 -4.22
C VAL A 171 -5.88 -6.09 -3.52
N SER A 172 -5.71 -6.76 -2.40
CA SER A 172 -4.45 -6.68 -1.67
C SER A 172 -3.33 -7.40 -2.43
N ARG A 173 -3.52 -8.68 -2.74
CA ARG A 173 -2.52 -9.50 -3.47
C ARG A 173 -3.17 -10.68 -4.17
N ASN A 174 -2.73 -10.92 -5.39
CA ASN A 174 -3.10 -12.10 -6.16
C ASN A 174 -1.85 -12.86 -6.62
N VAL A 175 -2.02 -14.13 -6.98
CA VAL A 175 -0.95 -14.93 -7.58
C VAL A 175 -0.83 -14.57 -9.06
N GLY A 176 0.39 -14.25 -9.50
CA GLY A 176 0.55 -13.83 -10.89
C GLY A 176 1.98 -13.77 -11.36
N VAL A 177 2.09 -13.29 -12.59
CA VAL A 177 3.34 -12.99 -13.29
C VAL A 177 3.36 -11.51 -13.61
N GLN A 178 4.42 -10.82 -13.21
CA GLN A 178 4.59 -9.39 -13.45
C GLN A 178 5.95 -9.09 -14.08
N LEU A 179 5.95 -8.21 -15.06
CA LEU A 179 7.14 -7.53 -15.55
C LEU A 179 7.11 -6.08 -15.11
N SER A 180 8.24 -5.56 -14.64
CA SER A 180 8.37 -4.17 -14.23
C SER A 180 9.76 -3.62 -14.52
N ASN A 181 9.85 -2.34 -14.79
CA ASN A 181 11.14 -1.68 -15.00
C ASN A 181 11.11 -0.21 -14.58
N SER A 182 12.28 0.30 -14.24
CA SER A 182 12.55 1.72 -14.07
C SER A 182 13.44 2.17 -15.20
N VAL A 183 13.03 3.20 -15.92
CA VAL A 183 13.67 3.69 -17.14
C VAL A 183 13.91 5.19 -17.04
N LEU A 184 14.63 5.76 -18.01
CA LEU A 184 14.97 7.20 -18.05
C LEU A 184 15.67 7.66 -16.76
N ASP A 185 16.69 6.92 -16.32
CA ASP A 185 17.41 7.17 -15.08
C ASP A 185 16.48 7.28 -13.86
N GLY A 186 15.45 6.41 -13.78
CA GLY A 186 14.47 6.39 -12.72
C GLY A 186 13.44 7.53 -12.79
N ARG A 187 13.33 8.23 -13.92
CA ARG A 187 12.29 9.24 -14.16
C ARG A 187 10.96 8.65 -14.57
N ALA A 188 10.93 7.39 -14.97
CA ALA A 188 9.72 6.68 -15.29
C ALA A 188 9.79 5.24 -14.83
N THR A 189 8.66 4.66 -14.45
CA THR A 189 8.52 3.23 -14.20
C THR A 189 7.32 2.69 -14.97
N TRP A 190 7.38 1.40 -15.26
CA TRP A 190 6.23 0.69 -15.76
C TRP A 190 6.13 -0.69 -15.12
N ALA A 191 4.94 -1.19 -14.96
CA ALA A 191 4.65 -2.54 -14.53
C ALA A 191 3.43 -3.07 -15.28
N VAL A 192 3.45 -4.35 -15.64
CA VAL A 192 2.36 -5.05 -16.30
C VAL A 192 2.32 -6.48 -15.78
N GLY A 193 1.15 -7.01 -15.51
CA GLY A 193 1.03 -8.37 -15.01
C GLY A 193 -0.32 -9.01 -15.28
N TYR A 194 -0.31 -10.33 -15.19
CA TYR A 194 -1.48 -11.20 -15.23
C TYR A 194 -1.59 -11.94 -13.90
N TYR A 195 -2.78 -11.98 -13.35
CA TYR A 195 -3.04 -12.48 -11.99
C TYR A 195 -4.30 -13.34 -11.95
N ASN A 196 -4.39 -14.12 -10.88
CA ASN A 196 -5.53 -14.98 -10.61
C ASN A 196 -5.78 -15.05 -9.10
N ASP A 197 -7.03 -15.01 -8.67
CA ASP A 197 -7.40 -14.93 -7.26
C ASP A 197 -7.68 -16.28 -6.59
N TRP A 198 -7.33 -17.40 -7.24
CA TRP A 198 -7.63 -18.77 -6.77
C TRP A 198 -7.19 -19.03 -5.33
N LEU A 199 -6.02 -18.53 -4.95
CA LEU A 199 -5.48 -18.72 -3.59
C LEU A 199 -6.18 -17.83 -2.55
N LEU A 200 -6.79 -16.73 -2.97
CA LEU A 200 -7.54 -15.83 -2.08
C LEU A 200 -8.94 -16.40 -1.81
N LYS A 201 -9.55 -17.00 -2.81
CA LYS A 201 -10.93 -17.48 -2.76
C LYS A 201 -11.08 -18.97 -2.41
N ASP A 202 -9.97 -19.68 -2.21
CA ASP A 202 -9.92 -21.13 -1.94
C ASP A 202 -10.74 -21.93 -2.96
N THR A 203 -10.49 -21.64 -4.23
CA THR A 203 -11.16 -22.27 -5.38
C THR A 203 -10.12 -22.82 -6.35
N SER A 204 -10.55 -23.57 -7.37
CA SER A 204 -9.60 -24.05 -8.40
C SER A 204 -9.15 -22.88 -9.28
N PHE A 205 -7.97 -23.01 -9.89
CA PHE A 205 -7.43 -21.97 -10.78
C PHE A 205 -8.36 -21.66 -11.95
N SER A 206 -9.08 -22.65 -12.46
CA SER A 206 -10.03 -22.48 -13.56
C SER A 206 -11.34 -21.78 -13.16
N ASP A 207 -11.70 -21.83 -11.87
CA ASP A 207 -12.95 -21.28 -11.36
C ASP A 207 -12.75 -19.90 -10.69
N ALA A 208 -11.50 -19.45 -10.64
CA ALA A 208 -11.12 -18.16 -10.08
C ALA A 208 -11.16 -17.04 -11.14
N GLY A 209 -11.25 -15.81 -10.69
CA GLY A 209 -11.15 -14.63 -11.56
C GLY A 209 -9.77 -14.45 -12.13
N ASN A 210 -9.70 -13.96 -13.35
CA ASN A 210 -8.45 -13.63 -14.04
C ASN A 210 -8.34 -12.11 -14.13
N ASP A 211 -7.23 -11.57 -13.68
CA ASP A 211 -6.98 -10.15 -13.65
C ASP A 211 -5.78 -9.81 -14.53
N PHE A 212 -5.85 -8.67 -15.16
CA PHE A 212 -4.71 -8.03 -15.82
C PHE A 212 -4.56 -6.64 -15.25
N ALA A 213 -3.34 -6.24 -14.89
CA ALA A 213 -3.10 -4.89 -14.40
C ALA A 213 -1.83 -4.29 -15.02
N ALA A 214 -1.88 -3.00 -15.30
CA ALA A 214 -0.73 -2.23 -15.77
C ALA A 214 -0.71 -0.85 -15.11
N ARG A 215 0.49 -0.33 -14.84
CA ARG A 215 0.71 1.02 -14.28
C ARG A 215 1.96 1.62 -14.90
N VAL A 216 1.88 2.91 -15.23
CA VAL A 216 3.03 3.71 -15.66
C VAL A 216 3.15 4.93 -14.77
N THR A 217 4.38 5.31 -14.42
CA THR A 217 4.66 6.51 -13.63
C THR A 217 5.69 7.38 -14.31
N ALA A 218 5.64 8.67 -14.02
CA ALA A 218 6.66 9.62 -14.46
C ALA A 218 6.97 10.64 -13.37
N LEU A 219 8.20 11.14 -13.40
CA LEU A 219 8.70 12.24 -12.58
C LEU A 219 9.05 13.44 -13.49
N PRO A 220 8.08 14.21 -13.98
CA PRO A 220 8.34 15.39 -14.82
C PRO A 220 9.19 16.43 -14.09
N VAL A 221 9.04 16.56 -12.79
CA VAL A 221 9.88 17.41 -11.95
C VAL A 221 10.69 16.55 -10.96
N TRP A 222 11.98 16.82 -10.86
CA TRP A 222 12.87 16.22 -9.88
C TRP A 222 14.05 17.16 -9.64
N SER A 223 14.20 17.67 -8.43
CA SER A 223 15.29 18.58 -8.06
C SER A 223 15.63 18.45 -6.57
N GLY A 224 16.77 19.04 -6.18
CA GLY A 224 17.24 19.03 -4.80
C GLY A 224 17.38 17.61 -4.23
N GLU A 225 17.95 16.68 -5.01
CA GLU A 225 18.15 15.27 -4.62
C GLU A 225 16.85 14.57 -4.17
N GLY A 226 15.69 15.03 -4.68
CA GLY A 226 14.38 14.50 -4.34
C GLY A 226 13.63 15.29 -3.26
N ALA A 227 14.15 16.44 -2.83
CA ALA A 227 13.40 17.34 -1.96
C ALA A 227 12.20 17.99 -2.68
N THR A 228 12.28 18.13 -4.01
CA THR A 228 11.18 18.62 -4.85
C THR A 228 10.95 17.65 -6.00
N TYR A 229 9.74 17.14 -6.12
CA TYR A 229 9.34 16.29 -7.23
C TYR A 229 7.84 16.40 -7.52
N LEU A 230 7.49 16.13 -8.78
CA LEU A 230 6.12 15.86 -9.21
C LEU A 230 6.10 14.42 -9.75
N HIS A 231 5.32 13.58 -9.13
CA HIS A 231 4.96 12.26 -9.63
C HIS A 231 3.59 12.34 -10.28
N VAL A 232 3.45 11.72 -11.44
CA VAL A 232 2.18 11.46 -12.10
C VAL A 232 2.13 10.01 -12.53
N ALA A 233 0.95 9.38 -12.45
CA ALA A 233 0.80 8.01 -12.89
C ALA A 233 -0.60 7.75 -13.45
N ALA A 234 -0.68 6.70 -14.28
CA ALA A 234 -1.91 6.12 -14.74
C ALA A 234 -1.85 4.60 -14.61
N SER A 235 -2.97 3.99 -14.29
CA SER A 235 -3.09 2.53 -14.17
C SER A 235 -4.40 2.04 -14.78
N VAL A 236 -4.40 0.80 -15.20
CA VAL A 236 -5.57 0.08 -15.69
C VAL A 236 -5.59 -1.31 -15.08
N ARG A 237 -6.77 -1.80 -14.75
CA ARG A 237 -7.00 -3.16 -14.27
C ARG A 237 -8.23 -3.74 -14.91
N TYR A 238 -8.09 -4.90 -15.55
CA TYR A 238 -9.20 -5.77 -15.90
C TYR A 238 -9.44 -6.71 -14.72
N TYR A 239 -10.67 -6.75 -14.23
CA TYR A 239 -11.10 -7.62 -13.16
C TYR A 239 -12.13 -8.60 -13.70
N GLY A 240 -11.74 -9.86 -13.88
CA GLY A 240 -12.63 -10.95 -14.30
C GLY A 240 -13.40 -11.50 -13.11
N ALA A 241 -14.73 -11.49 -13.21
CA ALA A 241 -15.60 -11.93 -12.13
C ALA A 241 -15.56 -13.43 -11.95
N ALA A 242 -15.10 -13.92 -10.80
CA ALA A 242 -15.26 -15.32 -10.43
C ALA A 242 -16.72 -15.64 -10.14
N GLY A 243 -17.28 -16.68 -10.80
CA GLY A 243 -18.68 -17.07 -10.62
C GLY A 243 -19.68 -16.03 -11.10
N ASP A 244 -19.30 -15.20 -12.08
CA ASP A 244 -20.15 -14.20 -12.71
C ASP A 244 -20.79 -13.19 -11.73
N GLN A 245 -20.04 -12.82 -10.69
CA GLN A 245 -20.47 -11.87 -9.67
C GLN A 245 -19.40 -10.84 -9.34
N LEU A 246 -19.76 -9.57 -9.44
CA LEU A 246 -18.99 -8.44 -8.98
C LEU A 246 -19.51 -7.97 -7.62
N ARG A 247 -18.65 -7.40 -6.79
CA ARG A 247 -19.05 -6.71 -5.56
C ARG A 247 -18.01 -5.67 -5.19
N TYR A 248 -18.48 -4.48 -4.86
CA TYR A 248 -17.68 -3.36 -4.39
C TYR A 248 -18.13 -2.97 -2.98
N ARG A 249 -17.18 -2.82 -2.07
CA ARG A 249 -17.46 -2.44 -0.68
C ARG A 249 -16.31 -1.69 -0.06
N GLY A 250 -16.61 -0.72 0.78
CA GLY A 250 -15.63 0.14 1.40
C GLY A 250 -15.94 0.53 2.82
N LYS A 251 -14.87 0.70 3.60
CA LYS A 251 -14.89 1.12 4.99
C LYS A 251 -14.58 2.60 5.12
N PRO A 252 -15.00 3.28 6.20
CA PRO A 252 -14.83 4.73 6.39
C PRO A 252 -13.41 5.09 6.87
N ALA A 253 -12.37 4.62 6.18
CA ALA A 253 -10.96 4.77 6.56
C ALA A 253 -10.63 4.26 7.99
N SER A 254 -11.37 3.25 8.45
CA SER A 254 -11.13 2.51 9.70
C SER A 254 -11.25 1.01 9.44
N ASN A 255 -10.29 0.23 9.91
CA ASN A 255 -10.26 -1.22 9.66
C ASN A 255 -11.34 -1.98 10.47
N VAL A 256 -11.66 -1.50 11.66
CA VAL A 256 -12.64 -2.13 12.57
C VAL A 256 -14.10 -1.80 12.22
N ALA A 257 -14.34 -0.76 11.42
CA ALA A 257 -15.69 -0.41 11.00
C ALA A 257 -16.31 -1.48 10.10
N ALA A 258 -17.62 -1.53 10.07
CA ALA A 258 -18.38 -2.23 9.02
C ALA A 258 -18.12 -1.59 7.64
N ASP A 259 -18.56 -2.27 6.58
CA ASP A 259 -18.60 -1.68 5.24
C ASP A 259 -19.69 -0.59 5.22
N PHE A 260 -19.28 0.67 5.00
CA PHE A 260 -20.21 1.80 4.93
C PHE A 260 -20.89 1.85 3.57
N VAL A 261 -20.17 1.57 2.51
CA VAL A 261 -20.69 1.42 1.16
C VAL A 261 -20.53 -0.02 0.70
N ASP A 262 -21.57 -0.58 0.06
CA ASP A 262 -21.59 -1.97 -0.41
C ASP A 262 -22.66 -2.16 -1.48
N THR A 263 -22.24 -2.49 -2.70
CA THR A 263 -23.15 -2.75 -3.82
C THR A 263 -23.98 -4.02 -3.65
N GLY A 264 -23.64 -4.88 -2.69
CA GLY A 264 -24.08 -6.26 -2.75
C GLY A 264 -23.46 -7.00 -3.96
N ARG A 265 -24.02 -8.16 -4.28
CA ARG A 265 -23.59 -8.95 -5.43
C ARG A 265 -24.28 -8.47 -6.71
N ILE A 266 -23.51 -8.11 -7.71
CA ILE A 266 -23.95 -7.68 -9.03
C ILE A 266 -23.67 -8.81 -10.02
N ALA A 267 -24.68 -9.28 -10.76
CA ALA A 267 -24.47 -10.25 -11.81
C ALA A 267 -23.72 -9.59 -12.97
N GLY A 268 -22.48 -10.01 -13.21
CA GLY A 268 -21.60 -9.40 -14.20
C GLY A 268 -20.37 -10.25 -14.49
N ASP A 269 -19.81 -10.07 -15.67
CA ASP A 269 -18.71 -10.91 -16.16
C ASP A 269 -17.35 -10.29 -15.86
N HIS A 270 -17.21 -8.97 -15.91
CA HIS A 270 -15.96 -8.28 -15.65
C HIS A 270 -16.15 -6.79 -15.36
N ALA A 271 -15.08 -6.14 -14.95
CA ALA A 271 -14.99 -4.70 -14.84
C ALA A 271 -13.63 -4.19 -15.32
N TRP A 272 -13.61 -2.97 -15.86
CA TRP A 272 -12.39 -2.23 -16.13
C TRP A 272 -12.21 -1.12 -15.11
N HIS A 273 -11.08 -1.12 -14.42
CA HIS A 273 -10.71 -0.04 -13.53
C HIS A 273 -9.66 0.84 -14.21
N THR A 274 -9.82 2.15 -14.12
CA THR A 274 -8.84 3.15 -14.56
C THR A 274 -8.45 4.01 -13.37
N GLY A 275 -7.15 4.17 -13.11
CA GLY A 275 -6.61 4.97 -12.02
C GLY A 275 -5.73 6.10 -12.52
N LEU A 276 -5.83 7.27 -11.90
CA LEU A 276 -4.96 8.43 -12.11
C LEU A 276 -4.38 8.88 -10.78
N GLU A 277 -3.09 9.22 -10.76
CA GLU A 277 -2.35 9.59 -9.56
C GLU A 277 -1.52 10.86 -9.80
N ALA A 278 -1.45 11.72 -8.81
CA ALA A 278 -0.52 12.85 -8.78
C ALA A 278 -0.01 13.06 -7.36
N LEU A 279 1.31 13.17 -7.20
CA LEU A 279 1.94 13.54 -5.94
C LEU A 279 2.96 14.66 -6.17
N TRP A 280 2.69 15.81 -5.61
CA TRP A 280 3.63 16.93 -5.59
C TRP A 280 4.26 17.06 -4.20
N ASN A 281 5.58 17.05 -4.14
CA ASN A 281 6.36 17.27 -2.93
C ASN A 281 7.30 18.45 -3.11
N VAL A 282 7.32 19.36 -2.15
CA VAL A 282 8.22 20.51 -2.12
C VAL A 282 8.72 20.69 -0.69
N GLY A 283 9.97 20.29 -0.42
CA GLY A 283 10.49 20.27 0.94
C GLY A 283 9.55 19.50 1.87
N GLY A 284 9.17 20.09 2.98
CA GLY A 284 8.26 19.49 3.95
C GLY A 284 6.78 19.42 3.53
N TYR A 285 6.39 19.96 2.37
CA TYR A 285 5.00 19.95 1.90
C TYR A 285 4.76 18.85 0.88
N SER A 286 3.62 18.20 0.96
CA SER A 286 3.18 17.21 -0.02
C SER A 286 1.68 17.35 -0.32
N LEU A 287 1.30 17.08 -1.56
CA LEU A 287 -0.09 17.00 -2.02
C LEU A 287 -0.24 15.78 -2.89
N LEU A 288 -0.98 14.79 -2.41
CA LEU A 288 -1.28 13.54 -3.09
C LEU A 288 -2.75 13.54 -3.49
N ALA A 289 -3.03 13.30 -4.76
CA ALA A 289 -4.39 13.11 -5.29
C ALA A 289 -4.45 11.79 -6.05
N GLU A 290 -5.55 11.08 -5.93
CA GLU A 290 -5.84 9.85 -6.65
C GLU A 290 -7.32 9.81 -7.03
N TYR A 291 -7.61 9.29 -8.22
CA TYR A 291 -8.94 9.02 -8.73
C TYR A 291 -8.98 7.63 -9.35
N VAL A 292 -10.02 6.87 -9.06
CA VAL A 292 -10.28 5.56 -9.66
C VAL A 292 -11.71 5.51 -10.15
N ARG A 293 -11.88 4.96 -11.35
CA ARG A 293 -13.16 4.67 -11.98
C ARG A 293 -13.24 3.18 -12.32
N ALA A 294 -14.39 2.56 -12.08
CA ALA A 294 -14.70 1.20 -12.46
C ALA A 294 -15.91 1.18 -13.39
N ASP A 295 -15.69 0.74 -14.62
CA ASP A 295 -16.73 0.50 -15.62
C ASP A 295 -17.10 -0.99 -15.57
N LEU A 296 -18.32 -1.31 -15.13
CA LEU A 296 -18.78 -2.67 -14.94
C LEU A 296 -19.49 -3.18 -16.20
N ASN A 297 -19.28 -4.46 -16.53
CA ASN A 297 -20.04 -5.16 -17.53
C ASN A 297 -21.04 -6.11 -16.84
N THR A 298 -22.31 -5.77 -16.88
CA THR A 298 -23.38 -6.46 -16.16
C THR A 298 -24.26 -7.28 -17.11
N ARG A 299 -24.82 -8.37 -16.62
CA ARG A 299 -25.66 -9.25 -17.44
C ARG A 299 -26.99 -8.64 -17.83
N ASP A 300 -27.49 -7.66 -17.12
CA ASP A 300 -28.71 -6.93 -17.44
C ASP A 300 -28.46 -5.77 -18.43
N GLY A 301 -27.19 -5.53 -18.79
CA GLY A 301 -26.78 -4.48 -19.71
C GLY A 301 -26.91 -3.07 -19.15
N SER A 302 -27.03 -2.91 -17.83
CA SER A 302 -27.08 -1.59 -17.20
C SER A 302 -25.70 -0.91 -17.15
N ASP A 303 -24.63 -1.72 -17.14
CA ASP A 303 -23.22 -1.33 -17.21
C ASP A 303 -22.87 -0.09 -16.34
N PRO A 304 -23.09 -0.17 -15.03
CA PRO A 304 -22.91 0.97 -14.14
C PRO A 304 -21.44 1.38 -14.02
N VAL A 305 -21.25 2.64 -13.67
CA VAL A 305 -19.94 3.23 -13.41
C VAL A 305 -19.84 3.59 -11.94
N LEU A 306 -18.82 3.08 -11.29
CA LEU A 306 -18.50 3.38 -9.88
C LEU A 306 -17.18 4.14 -9.82
N ASP A 307 -17.03 5.05 -8.86
CA ASP A 307 -15.78 5.79 -8.75
C ASP A 307 -15.42 6.16 -7.30
N GLY A 308 -14.22 6.69 -7.15
CA GLY A 308 -13.76 7.28 -5.90
C GLY A 308 -12.49 8.09 -6.08
N TYR A 309 -12.31 9.05 -5.20
CA TYR A 309 -11.12 9.89 -5.19
C TYR A 309 -10.74 10.33 -3.79
N TYR A 310 -9.52 10.78 -3.65
CA TYR A 310 -9.09 11.55 -2.50
C TYR A 310 -8.01 12.56 -2.86
N VAL A 311 -7.89 13.57 -1.99
CA VAL A 311 -6.75 14.49 -1.94
C VAL A 311 -6.22 14.51 -0.52
N THR A 312 -4.93 14.27 -0.34
CA THR A 312 -4.23 14.34 0.95
C THR A 312 -3.15 15.40 0.89
N ALA A 313 -3.23 16.40 1.76
CA ALA A 313 -2.17 17.36 2.01
C ALA A 313 -1.36 16.94 3.24
N GLY A 314 -0.04 17.10 3.18
CA GLY A 314 0.88 16.84 4.27
C GLY A 314 1.85 18.00 4.48
N TRP A 315 2.17 18.29 5.73
CA TRP A 315 3.19 19.26 6.11
C TRP A 315 4.07 18.71 7.22
N VAL A 316 5.32 18.40 6.91
CA VAL A 316 6.34 18.02 7.89
C VAL A 316 6.90 19.29 8.52
N LEU A 317 6.46 19.58 9.75
CA LEU A 317 6.79 20.82 10.48
C LEU A 317 8.29 20.95 10.76
N THR A 318 8.97 19.84 10.90
CA THR A 318 10.41 19.76 11.18
C THR A 318 11.29 19.92 9.93
N GLY A 319 10.67 19.97 8.74
CA GLY A 319 11.34 20.36 7.48
C GLY A 319 11.83 19.21 6.62
N GLU A 320 11.74 17.96 7.06
CA GLU A 320 12.08 16.80 6.25
C GLU A 320 11.11 16.66 5.07
N HIS A 321 11.62 16.19 3.94
CA HIS A 321 10.79 15.84 2.80
C HIS A 321 10.42 14.37 2.82
N ARG A 322 9.38 14.01 2.06
CA ARG A 322 8.97 12.62 1.85
C ARG A 322 9.82 12.00 0.72
N PRO A 323 10.68 11.00 1.03
CA PRO A 323 11.53 10.39 0.02
C PRO A 323 10.72 9.68 -1.06
N TYR A 324 11.22 9.67 -2.28
CA TYR A 324 10.59 8.97 -3.41
C TYR A 324 11.44 7.80 -3.89
N ASP A 325 10.84 6.63 -4.03
CA ASP A 325 11.49 5.45 -4.59
C ASP A 325 11.33 5.45 -6.12
N ARG A 326 12.39 5.84 -6.81
CA ARG A 326 12.44 5.95 -8.27
C ARG A 326 12.39 4.59 -9.00
N LYS A 327 12.54 3.47 -8.29
CA LYS A 327 12.42 2.12 -8.85
C LYS A 327 11.03 1.55 -8.65
N ALA A 328 10.43 1.82 -7.51
CA ALA A 328 9.08 1.35 -7.18
C ALA A 328 7.97 2.30 -7.65
N GLY A 329 8.30 3.55 -7.99
CA GLY A 329 7.34 4.52 -8.51
C GLY A 329 6.34 5.01 -7.48
N TYR A 330 6.76 5.23 -6.20
CA TYR A 330 5.94 5.81 -5.15
C TYR A 330 6.78 6.44 -4.03
N ALA A 331 6.16 7.28 -3.19
CA ALA A 331 6.85 7.91 -2.06
C ALA A 331 6.93 6.98 -0.85
N ARG A 332 8.04 7.07 -0.14
CA ARG A 332 8.30 6.35 1.11
C ARG A 332 7.86 7.19 2.32
N ARG A 333 7.98 6.61 3.52
CA ARG A 333 7.74 7.31 4.80
C ARG A 333 8.74 8.42 5.03
N VAL A 334 8.35 9.40 5.84
CA VAL A 334 9.25 10.45 6.31
C VAL A 334 10.38 9.83 7.15
N LEU A 335 11.61 10.26 6.89
CA LEU A 335 12.80 9.86 7.65
C LEU A 335 13.24 11.05 8.50
N PRO A 336 13.11 10.97 9.83
CA PRO A 336 13.51 12.07 10.71
C PRO A 336 14.99 12.36 10.64
N SER A 337 15.35 13.63 10.60
CA SER A 337 16.73 14.11 10.66
C SER A 337 17.18 14.50 12.07
N GLY A 338 16.23 14.84 12.93
CA GLY A 338 16.46 15.30 14.29
C GLY A 338 16.27 14.20 15.35
N ARG A 339 16.94 14.37 16.50
CA ARG A 339 16.86 13.41 17.64
C ARG A 339 15.45 13.24 18.24
N TRP A 340 14.57 14.21 18.00
CA TRP A 340 13.19 14.20 18.50
C TRP A 340 12.19 13.62 17.49
N GLY A 341 12.68 13.15 16.35
CA GLY A 341 11.82 12.68 15.27
C GLY A 341 11.29 13.83 14.41
N ALA A 342 10.36 13.51 13.52
CA ALA A 342 9.67 14.45 12.66
C ALA A 342 8.17 14.49 12.97
N VAL A 343 7.58 15.68 12.89
CA VAL A 343 6.14 15.88 13.10
C VAL A 343 5.50 16.28 11.77
N GLU A 344 4.49 15.52 11.35
CA GLU A 344 3.75 15.76 10.11
C GLU A 344 2.28 16.02 10.42
N LEU A 345 1.75 17.13 9.94
CA LEU A 345 0.31 17.41 9.90
C LEU A 345 -0.26 16.85 8.59
N ILE A 346 -1.41 16.22 8.65
CA ILE A 346 -2.12 15.71 7.49
C ILE A 346 -3.56 16.22 7.47
N GLY A 347 -4.05 16.48 6.25
CA GLY A 347 -5.45 16.73 5.97
C GLY A 347 -5.85 15.96 4.72
N ARG A 348 -7.00 15.31 4.73
CA ARG A 348 -7.52 14.52 3.62
C ARG A 348 -8.99 14.82 3.41
N VAL A 349 -9.39 14.89 2.15
CA VAL A 349 -10.79 14.84 1.71
C VAL A 349 -10.93 13.72 0.69
N GLY A 350 -12.07 13.06 0.63
CA GLY A 350 -12.30 12.02 -0.36
C GLY A 350 -13.75 11.55 -0.41
N ARG A 351 -14.05 10.86 -1.51
CA ARG A 351 -15.35 10.29 -1.81
C ARG A 351 -15.21 8.89 -2.38
N VAL A 352 -16.14 8.05 -2.05
CA VAL A 352 -16.41 6.77 -2.74
C VAL A 352 -17.87 6.77 -3.15
N ASP A 353 -18.13 6.59 -4.43
CA ASP A 353 -19.47 6.53 -5.02
C ASP A 353 -19.71 5.15 -5.62
N LEU A 354 -20.62 4.40 -5.02
CA LEU A 354 -21.01 3.08 -5.48
C LEU A 354 -22.50 3.05 -5.93
N ASP A 355 -23.03 4.21 -6.28
CA ASP A 355 -24.39 4.39 -6.80
C ASP A 355 -24.38 4.74 -8.29
N ASP A 356 -24.91 3.88 -9.13
CA ASP A 356 -25.19 4.22 -10.53
C ASP A 356 -26.29 3.30 -11.08
N GLY A 357 -27.27 3.91 -11.77
CA GLY A 357 -28.38 3.17 -12.39
C GLY A 357 -29.15 2.31 -11.39
N SER A 358 -29.10 0.99 -11.57
CA SER A 358 -29.73 0.00 -10.70
C SER A 358 -28.90 -0.38 -9.47
N VAL A 359 -27.61 -0.08 -9.47
CA VAL A 359 -26.71 -0.36 -8.34
C VAL A 359 -26.89 0.72 -7.29
N ARG A 360 -27.09 0.29 -6.04
CA ARG A 360 -27.31 1.13 -4.87
C ARG A 360 -26.37 0.74 -3.74
N GLY A 361 -25.06 0.94 -3.96
CA GLY A 361 -24.03 0.65 -2.98
C GLY A 361 -23.83 1.74 -1.93
N GLY A 362 -24.36 2.93 -2.19
CA GLY A 362 -24.24 4.14 -1.38
C GLY A 362 -23.04 5.01 -1.75
N THR A 363 -23.06 6.25 -1.26
CA THR A 363 -21.95 7.21 -1.38
C THR A 363 -21.41 7.55 0.00
N MET A 364 -20.10 7.67 0.09
CA MET A 364 -19.39 8.02 1.31
C MET A 364 -18.45 9.19 1.00
N ASP A 365 -18.75 10.34 1.60
CA ASP A 365 -17.91 11.54 1.58
C ASP A 365 -17.24 11.71 2.94
N GLY A 366 -16.00 12.19 2.95
CA GLY A 366 -15.36 12.41 4.24
C GLY A 366 -14.18 13.35 4.19
N TRP A 367 -13.87 13.91 5.37
CA TRP A 367 -12.62 14.59 5.62
C TRP A 367 -11.96 14.03 6.88
N TRP A 368 -10.63 14.01 6.87
CA TRP A 368 -9.80 13.54 7.97
C TRP A 368 -8.67 14.52 8.19
N ALA A 369 -8.34 14.76 9.44
CA ALA A 369 -7.18 15.57 9.83
C ALA A 369 -6.41 14.82 10.92
N GLY A 370 -5.09 14.93 10.91
CA GLY A 370 -4.30 14.20 11.89
C GLY A 370 -2.86 14.67 12.01
N VAL A 371 -2.19 14.08 12.99
CA VAL A 371 -0.79 14.31 13.30
C VAL A 371 -0.06 12.97 13.31
N ASN A 372 1.03 12.89 12.57
CA ASN A 372 1.99 11.80 12.64
C ASN A 372 3.24 12.28 13.37
N TRP A 373 3.72 11.50 14.32
CA TRP A 373 5.05 11.63 14.86
C TRP A 373 5.91 10.47 14.38
N TRP A 374 6.88 10.77 13.54
CA TRP A 374 7.89 9.83 13.07
C TRP A 374 9.06 9.87 14.05
N GLY A 375 9.00 9.04 15.09
CA GLY A 375 10.05 8.98 16.12
C GLY A 375 11.38 8.47 15.57
N SER A 376 11.34 7.67 14.51
CA SER A 376 12.49 7.22 13.74
C SER A 376 12.06 6.71 12.37
N GLY A 377 12.99 6.32 11.50
CA GLY A 377 12.68 5.61 10.26
C GLY A 377 11.91 4.30 10.46
N ARG A 378 11.82 3.79 11.68
CA ARG A 378 11.16 2.53 12.04
C ARG A 378 9.91 2.68 12.88
N PHE A 379 9.73 3.81 13.55
CA PHE A 379 8.67 4.03 14.53
C PHE A 379 7.82 5.23 14.15
N LYS A 380 6.50 5.03 14.13
CA LYS A 380 5.50 6.09 13.96
C LYS A 380 4.38 5.93 14.98
N THR A 381 3.95 7.02 15.58
CA THR A 381 2.64 7.10 16.21
C THR A 381 1.80 8.16 15.53
N SER A 382 0.50 8.00 15.53
CA SER A 382 -0.41 8.93 14.88
C SER A 382 -1.75 9.02 15.58
N ILE A 383 -2.35 10.20 15.50
CA ILE A 383 -3.71 10.47 15.90
C ILE A 383 -4.42 11.20 14.77
N GLY A 384 -5.65 10.81 14.47
CA GLY A 384 -6.45 11.43 13.43
C GLY A 384 -7.92 11.46 13.80
N TYR A 385 -8.59 12.50 13.36
CA TYR A 385 -10.03 12.69 13.48
C TYR A 385 -10.63 12.73 12.08
N GLY A 386 -11.77 12.08 11.89
CA GLY A 386 -12.52 12.05 10.64
C GLY A 386 -13.99 12.37 10.87
N ASN A 387 -14.60 12.97 9.85
CA ASN A 387 -16.04 13.16 9.75
C ASN A 387 -16.49 12.61 8.42
N ILE A 388 -17.42 11.67 8.44
CA ILE A 388 -17.87 10.88 7.31
C ILE A 388 -19.37 11.05 7.17
N ASP A 389 -19.80 11.49 5.99
CA ASP A 389 -21.20 11.54 5.56
C ASP A 389 -21.47 10.32 4.68
N LEU A 390 -22.49 9.56 5.01
CA LEU A 390 -22.91 8.35 4.32
C LEU A 390 -24.33 8.54 3.78
N ASP A 391 -24.51 8.43 2.47
CA ASP A 391 -25.84 8.36 1.84
C ASP A 391 -26.06 6.97 1.28
N ARG A 392 -27.05 6.27 1.84
CA ARG A 392 -27.56 5.00 1.29
C ARG A 392 -29.07 5.08 1.20
N PHE A 393 -29.59 4.73 0.03
CA PHE A 393 -31.02 4.71 -0.25
C PHE A 393 -31.72 6.06 -0.02
N GLY A 394 -31.00 7.17 -0.20
CA GLY A 394 -31.51 8.52 0.00
C GLY A 394 -31.65 8.95 1.46
N VAL A 395 -30.95 8.28 2.36
CA VAL A 395 -30.84 8.65 3.78
C VAL A 395 -29.41 9.08 4.07
N ASN A 396 -29.24 10.27 4.59
CA ASN A 396 -27.94 10.82 4.98
C ASN A 396 -27.67 10.58 6.46
N GLY A 397 -26.57 9.90 6.75
CA GLY A 397 -26.08 9.69 8.12
C GLY A 397 -24.67 10.21 8.30
N ASN A 398 -24.33 10.64 9.50
CA ASN A 398 -23.01 11.16 9.84
C ASN A 398 -22.31 10.30 10.89
N THR A 399 -21.01 10.08 10.69
CA THR A 399 -20.13 9.38 11.64
C THR A 399 -18.84 10.16 11.83
N LYS A 400 -18.51 10.44 13.09
CA LYS A 400 -17.21 10.99 13.47
C LYS A 400 -16.34 9.89 14.03
N THR A 401 -15.05 9.93 13.72
CA THR A 401 -14.08 8.91 14.17
C THR A 401 -12.85 9.57 14.75
N LEU A 402 -12.32 9.01 15.83
CA LEU A 402 -10.98 9.32 16.33
C LEU A 402 -10.16 8.05 16.24
N LEU A 403 -9.03 8.11 15.54
CA LEU A 403 -8.12 6.98 15.36
C LEU A 403 -6.76 7.30 15.95
N THR A 404 -6.21 6.33 16.65
CA THR A 404 -4.81 6.36 17.10
C THR A 404 -4.09 5.13 16.61
N ARG A 405 -2.81 5.25 16.27
CA ARG A 405 -1.99 4.13 15.79
C ARG A 405 -0.58 4.18 16.35
N LEU A 406 -0.11 3.02 16.76
CA LEU A 406 1.29 2.76 17.03
C LEU A 406 1.83 1.83 15.93
N GLN A 407 2.95 2.20 15.31
CA GLN A 407 3.56 1.43 14.23
C GLN A 407 5.06 1.26 14.46
N TRP A 408 5.54 0.04 14.26
CA TRP A 408 6.96 -0.26 14.29
C TRP A 408 7.34 -1.20 13.14
N ILE A 409 8.46 -0.91 12.48
CA ILE A 409 8.96 -1.65 11.32
C ILE A 409 10.40 -2.02 11.57
N TYR A 410 10.69 -3.31 11.43
CA TYR A 410 12.04 -3.83 11.53
C TYR A 410 12.50 -4.53 10.24
#